data_af1923ee173574b27260a674628e5740
#
_entry.id   af1923ee173574b27260a674628e5740
#
_cell.length_a   1.000
_cell.length_b   1.000
_cell.length_c   1.000
_cell.angle_alpha   90.00
_cell.angle_beta   90.00
_cell.angle_gamma   90.00
#
_symmetry.space_group_name_H-M   'P 1'
#
loop_
_entity.id
_entity.type
_entity.pdbx_description
1 polymer ?
#
loop_
_entity_poly.entity_id
_entity_poly.type
_entity_poly.pdbx_seq_one_letter_code
_entity_poly.pdbx_strand_id
1 'polypeptide(L)'
;MSDPSFLNIEDFSLAKGGPFFRLLVRTRLMRDDLAPVTRRAVFFSLLAWLPLLVLSAIEGAAFGHTVKIPFLYDFPVSVRLLLAIPLLIVAEGVIDERLMEAVRHFVRSGLVEEKNFPKFRSTVRQTLRMRDSFLAEGIIVALVIFSTVFLRLEFSGSSTWQILVSPSGVTRTMAGWWHVFVSLPMFQFLTVRWLWRYLIWCWLLWRISRLDLQLIPTHPDRAAGLGFLGEAQAKFGIIVLALSSILSSHWGEEILFGVASLADYKMMILVYVVLVLLVLLGPLLVFSFRLFEVKRRGLLECTRYLFMSKKWG
;
A
#
# COMPACT_ATOMS: atom_id res chain seq x y z
N MET A 1 4.03 -38.31 0.31
CA MET A 1 4.24 -37.84 -1.07
C MET A 1 3.47 -36.55 -1.22
N SER A 2 4.16 -35.41 -1.20
CA SER A 2 3.56 -34.08 -1.39
C SER A 2 3.14 -33.95 -2.86
N ASP A 3 1.87 -33.81 -3.12
CA ASP A 3 1.31 -33.61 -4.45
C ASP A 3 1.97 -32.37 -5.09
N PRO A 4 2.61 -32.48 -6.29
CA PRO A 4 3.25 -31.35 -6.98
C PRO A 4 2.31 -30.17 -7.22
N SER A 5 1.03 -30.37 -6.98
CA SER A 5 -0.04 -29.37 -7.11
C SER A 5 -0.05 -28.30 -6.00
N PHE A 6 0.58 -28.53 -4.85
CA PHE A 6 0.68 -27.57 -3.74
C PHE A 6 1.78 -26.52 -3.94
N LEU A 7 2.81 -26.80 -4.71
CA LEU A 7 3.99 -25.94 -4.92
C LEU A 7 3.65 -24.52 -5.42
N ASN A 8 2.60 -24.36 -6.24
CA ASN A 8 2.21 -23.04 -6.77
C ASN A 8 1.47 -22.13 -5.78
N ILE A 9 0.97 -22.67 -4.66
CA ILE A 9 0.28 -21.88 -3.61
C ILE A 9 1.26 -21.53 -2.51
N GLU A 10 2.26 -22.39 -2.27
CA GLU A 10 3.30 -22.14 -1.28
C GLU A 10 4.23 -20.98 -1.66
N ASP A 11 4.38 -20.70 -2.97
CA ASP A 11 5.20 -19.61 -3.50
C ASP A 11 4.40 -18.32 -3.80
N PHE A 12 3.15 -18.20 -3.29
CA PHE A 12 2.36 -16.99 -3.48
C PHE A 12 3.05 -15.80 -2.83
N SER A 13 3.35 -14.79 -3.61
CA SER A 13 3.89 -13.51 -3.16
C SER A 13 3.38 -12.41 -4.07
N LEU A 14 2.96 -11.27 -3.53
CA LEU A 14 2.66 -10.07 -4.31
C LEU A 14 3.84 -9.09 -4.35
N ALA A 15 4.79 -9.21 -3.43
CA ALA A 15 5.96 -8.35 -3.37
C ALA A 15 7.13 -8.86 -4.22
N LYS A 16 7.37 -10.19 -4.19
CA LYS A 16 8.46 -10.84 -4.93
C LYS A 16 8.01 -11.16 -6.34
N GLY A 17 8.23 -10.25 -7.29
CA GLY A 17 7.90 -10.43 -8.70
C GLY A 17 7.75 -9.12 -9.45
N GLY A 18 7.52 -9.25 -10.76
CA GLY A 18 7.45 -8.14 -11.69
C GLY A 18 8.80 -7.75 -12.31
N PRO A 19 8.76 -6.96 -13.39
CA PRO A 19 9.96 -6.51 -14.11
C PRO A 19 10.92 -5.70 -13.24
N PHE A 20 10.42 -4.79 -12.42
CA PHE A 20 11.23 -3.98 -11.51
C PHE A 20 11.95 -4.82 -10.45
N PHE A 21 11.28 -5.82 -9.87
CA PHE A 21 11.91 -6.75 -8.94
C PHE A 21 13.08 -7.49 -9.62
N ARG A 22 12.87 -7.99 -10.84
CA ARG A 22 13.93 -8.66 -11.63
C ARG A 22 15.10 -7.72 -11.93
N LEU A 23 14.83 -6.42 -12.19
CA LEU A 23 15.86 -5.40 -12.36
C LEU A 23 16.69 -5.24 -11.07
N LEU A 24 16.04 -5.13 -9.91
CA LEU A 24 16.72 -5.00 -8.61
C LEU A 24 17.58 -6.21 -8.27
N VAL A 25 17.10 -7.42 -8.59
CA VAL A 25 17.91 -8.65 -8.44
C VAL A 25 19.10 -8.64 -9.39
N ARG A 26 18.90 -8.27 -10.66
CA ARG A 26 19.98 -8.22 -11.68
C ARG A 26 21.05 -7.17 -11.36
N THR A 27 20.67 -6.05 -10.75
CA THR A 27 21.61 -5.00 -10.31
C THR A 27 22.30 -5.32 -8.97
N ARG A 28 22.07 -6.51 -8.39
CA ARG A 28 22.58 -6.96 -7.08
C ARG A 28 22.16 -6.05 -5.90
N LEU A 29 21.22 -5.15 -6.12
CA LEU A 29 20.58 -4.36 -5.05
C LEU A 29 19.63 -5.23 -4.20
N MET A 30 19.17 -6.36 -4.76
CA MET A 30 18.55 -7.48 -4.06
C MET A 30 19.40 -8.71 -4.27
N ARG A 31 20.07 -9.18 -3.23
CA ARG A 31 20.53 -10.57 -3.12
C ARG A 31 19.41 -11.38 -2.50
N ASP A 32 19.18 -12.60 -2.99
CA ASP A 32 18.16 -13.53 -2.47
C ASP A 32 18.37 -13.87 -0.99
N ASP A 33 19.58 -13.69 -0.48
CA ASP A 33 19.99 -13.91 0.90
C ASP A 33 20.16 -12.59 1.63
N LEU A 34 19.14 -12.19 2.43
CA LEU A 34 19.32 -11.44 3.67
C LEU A 34 19.90 -10.01 3.64
N ALA A 35 19.82 -9.25 2.57
CA ALA A 35 19.90 -7.82 2.81
C ALA A 35 18.59 -7.44 3.52
N PRO A 36 18.62 -7.10 4.83
CA PRO A 36 17.40 -6.83 5.57
C PRO A 36 16.65 -5.71 4.83
N VAL A 37 15.33 -5.86 4.73
CA VAL A 37 14.43 -4.87 4.09
C VAL A 37 14.75 -3.46 4.59
N THR A 38 15.20 -3.34 5.83
CA THR A 38 15.71 -2.12 6.47
C THR A 38 16.89 -1.49 5.73
N ARG A 39 17.86 -2.27 5.26
CA ARG A 39 19.01 -1.72 4.52
C ARG A 39 18.56 -1.08 3.20
N ARG A 40 17.62 -1.70 2.49
CA ARG A 40 17.02 -1.12 1.27
C ARG A 40 16.23 0.15 1.58
N ALA A 41 15.43 0.11 2.65
CA ALA A 41 14.65 1.25 3.08
C ALA A 41 15.55 2.45 3.38
N VAL A 42 16.61 2.25 4.16
CA VAL A 42 17.61 3.29 4.47
C VAL A 42 18.32 3.77 3.21
N PHE A 43 18.77 2.86 2.34
CA PHE A 43 19.47 3.23 1.11
C PHE A 43 18.61 4.12 0.20
N PHE A 44 17.38 3.73 -0.10
CA PHE A 44 16.51 4.52 -0.97
C PHE A 44 16.07 5.84 -0.32
N SER A 45 15.85 5.85 0.99
CA SER A 45 15.55 7.07 1.73
C SER A 45 16.71 8.06 1.68
N LEU A 46 17.94 7.61 1.95
CA LEU A 46 19.13 8.45 1.89
C LEU A 46 19.43 8.90 0.45
N LEU A 47 19.27 8.03 -0.55
CA LEU A 47 19.42 8.39 -1.96
C LEU A 47 18.46 9.52 -2.37
N ALA A 48 17.25 9.52 -1.83
CA ALA A 48 16.25 10.54 -2.13
C ALA A 48 16.50 11.86 -1.37
N TRP A 49 16.93 11.80 -0.11
CA TRP A 49 16.98 12.96 0.80
C TRP A 49 18.37 13.59 0.90
N LEU A 50 19.44 12.78 1.02
CA LEU A 50 20.80 13.30 1.27
C LEU A 50 21.34 14.20 0.15
N PRO A 51 21.16 13.88 -1.14
CA PRO A 51 21.57 14.80 -2.21
C PRO A 51 20.81 16.12 -2.17
N LEU A 52 19.53 16.14 -1.75
CA LEU A 52 18.77 17.37 -1.60
C LEU A 52 19.39 18.27 -0.51
N LEU A 53 19.76 17.68 0.63
CA LEU A 53 20.43 18.42 1.69
C LEU A 53 21.76 19.02 1.23
N VAL A 54 22.59 18.19 0.57
CA VAL A 54 23.91 18.63 0.10
C VAL A 54 23.79 19.74 -0.96
N LEU A 55 22.92 19.54 -1.97
CA LEU A 55 22.73 20.52 -3.03
C LEU A 55 22.12 21.82 -2.50
N SER A 56 21.11 21.74 -1.63
CA SER A 56 20.53 22.93 -0.99
C SER A 56 21.54 23.66 -0.09
N ALA A 57 22.46 22.93 0.57
CA ALA A 57 23.50 23.53 1.37
C ALA A 57 24.54 24.29 0.50
N ILE A 58 24.93 23.70 -0.64
CA ILE A 58 25.84 24.36 -1.61
C ILE A 58 25.20 25.65 -2.16
N GLU A 59 23.90 25.64 -2.43
CA GLU A 59 23.14 26.79 -2.93
C GLU A 59 22.74 27.81 -1.83
N GLY A 60 23.10 27.55 -0.54
CA GLY A 60 22.75 28.40 0.60
C GLY A 60 21.24 28.42 0.92
N ALA A 61 20.48 27.42 0.43
CA ALA A 61 19.04 27.29 0.58
C ALA A 61 18.64 26.17 1.57
N ALA A 62 19.61 25.51 2.24
CA ALA A 62 19.34 24.46 3.20
C ALA A 62 18.76 24.96 4.52
N PHE A 63 19.27 26.09 5.02
CA PHE A 63 18.87 26.74 6.28
C PHE A 63 19.12 28.26 6.19
N GLY A 64 18.55 29.01 7.13
CA GLY A 64 18.68 30.47 7.16
C GLY A 64 17.48 31.20 6.53
N HIS A 65 17.69 32.46 6.12
CA HIS A 65 16.65 33.36 5.62
C HIS A 65 16.84 33.80 4.16
N THR A 66 17.73 33.12 3.43
CA THR A 66 18.02 33.43 2.03
C THR A 66 16.84 33.12 1.10
N VAL A 67 16.01 32.15 1.45
CA VAL A 67 14.78 31.78 0.75
C VAL A 67 13.62 31.71 1.74
N LYS A 68 12.39 31.88 1.25
CA LYS A 68 11.18 31.87 2.10
C LYS A 68 10.98 30.54 2.83
N ILE A 69 11.25 29.43 2.17
CA ILE A 69 11.18 28.07 2.74
C ILE A 69 12.51 27.38 2.46
N PRO A 70 13.42 27.32 3.44
CA PRO A 70 14.65 26.52 3.37
C PRO A 70 14.34 25.02 3.38
N PHE A 71 15.22 24.18 2.84
CA PHE A 71 15.02 22.74 2.70
C PHE A 71 14.72 22.03 4.03
N LEU A 72 15.42 22.37 5.10
CA LEU A 72 15.23 21.72 6.41
C LEU A 72 13.91 22.10 7.09
N TYR A 73 13.26 23.19 6.67
CA TYR A 73 11.94 23.61 7.16
C TYR A 73 10.79 23.07 6.30
N ASP A 74 11.09 22.42 5.16
CA ASP A 74 10.10 21.71 4.34
C ASP A 74 9.82 20.32 4.97
N PHE A 75 8.95 20.32 6.00
CA PHE A 75 8.57 19.10 6.73
C PHE A 75 7.89 18.06 5.83
N PRO A 76 6.95 18.43 4.93
CA PRO A 76 6.31 17.48 4.03
C PRO A 76 7.29 16.69 3.15
N VAL A 77 8.32 17.34 2.62
CA VAL A 77 9.34 16.66 1.81
C VAL A 77 10.17 15.74 2.69
N SER A 78 10.61 16.19 3.87
CA SER A 78 11.41 15.38 4.79
C SER A 78 10.63 14.15 5.29
N VAL A 79 9.35 14.29 5.68
CA VAL A 79 8.49 13.19 6.10
C VAL A 79 8.26 12.20 4.94
N ARG A 80 8.04 12.71 3.72
CA ARG A 80 7.87 11.88 2.53
C ARG A 80 9.09 11.01 2.25
N LEU A 81 10.29 11.57 2.36
CA LEU A 81 11.51 10.88 1.98
C LEU A 81 12.11 10.03 3.11
N LEU A 82 12.04 10.50 4.36
CA LEU A 82 12.66 9.85 5.52
C LEU A 82 11.71 8.91 6.29
N LEU A 83 10.39 9.08 6.15
CA LEU A 83 9.41 8.24 6.84
C LEU A 83 8.56 7.42 5.86
N ALA A 84 7.94 8.06 4.86
CA ALA A 84 7.00 7.34 4.00
C ALA A 84 7.72 6.35 3.06
N ILE A 85 8.85 6.70 2.44
CA ILE A 85 9.63 5.77 1.59
C ILE A 85 10.07 4.53 2.38
N PRO A 86 10.71 4.63 3.57
CA PRO A 86 11.05 3.47 4.37
C PRO A 86 9.84 2.61 4.72
N LEU A 87 8.72 3.22 5.16
CA LEU A 87 7.51 2.49 5.48
C LEU A 87 6.95 1.72 4.30
N LEU A 88 6.92 2.32 3.09
CA LEU A 88 6.47 1.65 1.87
C LEU A 88 7.37 0.47 1.48
N ILE A 89 8.67 0.56 1.73
CA ILE A 89 9.61 -0.55 1.46
C ILE A 89 9.48 -1.65 2.51
N VAL A 90 9.37 -1.30 3.79
CA VAL A 90 9.18 -2.28 4.89
C VAL A 90 7.84 -3.00 4.74
N ALA A 91 6.80 -2.30 4.28
CA ALA A 91 5.49 -2.87 3.99
C ALA A 91 5.58 -4.07 3.03
N GLU A 92 6.57 -4.12 2.11
CA GLU A 92 6.74 -5.25 1.18
C GLU A 92 6.92 -6.58 1.93
N GLY A 93 7.77 -6.62 2.96
CA GLY A 93 7.97 -7.84 3.74
C GLY A 93 6.78 -8.19 4.62
N VAL A 94 6.29 -7.20 5.38
CA VAL A 94 5.23 -7.41 6.39
C VAL A 94 3.89 -7.79 5.76
N ILE A 95 3.51 -7.14 4.66
CA ILE A 95 2.24 -7.42 3.99
C ILE A 95 2.34 -8.75 3.25
N ASP A 96 3.42 -8.96 2.48
CA ASP A 96 3.56 -10.13 1.63
C ASP A 96 3.50 -11.45 2.43
N GLU A 97 4.17 -11.51 3.58
CA GLU A 97 4.13 -12.66 4.47
C GLU A 97 2.70 -12.99 4.92
N ARG A 98 1.91 -11.99 5.32
CA ARG A 98 0.54 -12.19 5.77
C ARG A 98 -0.42 -12.53 4.63
N LEU A 99 -0.23 -11.94 3.45
CA LEU A 99 -1.04 -12.31 2.28
C LEU A 99 -0.77 -13.74 1.83
N MET A 100 0.49 -14.17 1.85
CA MET A 100 0.88 -15.56 1.58
C MET A 100 0.23 -16.52 2.58
N GLU A 101 0.30 -16.21 3.87
CA GLU A 101 -0.32 -17.00 4.93
C GLU A 101 -1.84 -17.07 4.76
N ALA A 102 -2.49 -15.95 4.43
CA ALA A 102 -3.92 -15.91 4.16
C ALA A 102 -4.32 -16.81 2.98
N VAL A 103 -3.59 -16.77 1.87
CA VAL A 103 -3.86 -17.62 0.70
C VAL A 103 -3.66 -19.10 1.03
N ARG A 104 -2.62 -19.46 1.80
CA ARG A 104 -2.39 -20.83 2.28
C ARG A 104 -3.49 -21.29 3.22
N HIS A 105 -4.00 -20.40 4.07
CA HIS A 105 -5.04 -20.71 5.05
C HIS A 105 -6.34 -21.16 4.36
N PHE A 106 -6.74 -20.56 3.24
CA PHE A 106 -7.93 -21.02 2.49
C PHE A 106 -7.91 -22.50 2.13
N VAL A 107 -6.73 -23.05 1.87
CA VAL A 107 -6.58 -24.48 1.51
C VAL A 107 -6.40 -25.33 2.77
N ARG A 108 -5.56 -24.91 3.72
CA ARG A 108 -5.25 -25.70 4.93
C ARG A 108 -6.44 -25.86 5.87
N SER A 109 -7.30 -24.85 5.96
CA SER A 109 -8.50 -24.88 6.80
C SER A 109 -9.68 -25.62 6.17
N GLY A 110 -9.56 -26.09 4.91
CA GLY A 110 -10.67 -26.75 4.21
C GLY A 110 -11.79 -25.78 3.77
N LEU A 111 -11.57 -24.46 3.85
CA LEU A 111 -12.53 -23.46 3.37
C LEU A 111 -12.84 -23.59 1.88
N VAL A 112 -11.87 -24.04 1.09
CA VAL A 112 -12.04 -24.36 -0.33
C VAL A 112 -12.19 -25.88 -0.45
N GLU A 113 -13.33 -26.36 -0.98
CA GLU A 113 -13.52 -27.78 -1.27
C GLU A 113 -12.60 -28.26 -2.39
N GLU A 114 -12.24 -29.54 -2.37
CA GLU A 114 -11.39 -30.18 -3.37
C GLU A 114 -11.89 -29.96 -4.80
N LYS A 115 -13.20 -30.02 -5.01
CA LYS A 115 -13.83 -29.75 -6.33
C LYS A 115 -13.54 -28.33 -6.85
N ASN A 116 -13.30 -27.37 -5.95
CA ASN A 116 -13.03 -25.97 -6.28
C ASN A 116 -11.54 -25.65 -6.37
N PHE A 117 -10.64 -26.56 -5.99
CA PHE A 117 -9.17 -26.35 -6.05
C PHE A 117 -8.69 -25.93 -7.44
N PRO A 118 -9.16 -26.53 -8.57
CA PRO A 118 -8.71 -26.10 -9.90
C PRO A 118 -9.04 -24.62 -10.18
N LYS A 119 -10.24 -24.17 -9.78
CA LYS A 119 -10.69 -22.79 -9.93
C LYS A 119 -9.89 -21.84 -9.02
N PHE A 120 -9.68 -22.22 -7.76
CA PHE A 120 -8.87 -21.46 -6.82
C PHE A 120 -7.44 -21.28 -7.34
N ARG A 121 -6.78 -22.36 -7.79
CA ARG A 121 -5.43 -22.31 -8.37
C ARG A 121 -5.35 -21.45 -9.62
N SER A 122 -6.35 -21.54 -10.50
CA SER A 122 -6.40 -20.70 -11.70
C SER A 122 -6.49 -19.22 -11.33
N THR A 123 -7.27 -18.89 -10.30
CA THR A 123 -7.38 -17.52 -9.78
C THR A 123 -6.06 -17.03 -9.19
N VAL A 124 -5.41 -17.81 -8.35
CA VAL A 124 -4.08 -17.48 -7.79
C VAL A 124 -3.05 -17.29 -8.91
N ARG A 125 -3.01 -18.20 -9.88
CA ARG A 125 -2.11 -18.09 -11.04
C ARG A 125 -2.38 -16.84 -11.87
N GLN A 126 -3.64 -16.47 -12.07
CA GLN A 126 -4.02 -15.25 -12.77
C GLN A 126 -3.58 -14.00 -12.00
N THR A 127 -3.73 -14.00 -10.67
CA THR A 127 -3.22 -12.96 -9.76
C THR A 127 -1.72 -12.75 -9.95
N LEU A 128 -0.94 -13.84 -9.94
CA LEU A 128 0.51 -13.77 -10.15
C LEU A 128 0.88 -13.24 -11.54
N ARG A 129 0.13 -13.61 -12.59
CA ARG A 129 0.32 -13.04 -13.95
C ARG A 129 0.04 -11.55 -14.00
N MET A 130 -1.00 -11.07 -13.29
CA MET A 130 -1.30 -9.63 -13.21
C MET A 130 -0.17 -8.87 -12.50
N ARG A 131 0.38 -9.45 -11.42
CA ARG A 131 1.55 -8.90 -10.71
C ARG A 131 2.77 -8.80 -11.65
N ASP A 132 3.03 -9.82 -12.47
CA ASP A 132 4.20 -9.91 -13.33
C ASP A 132 4.03 -9.21 -14.70
N SER A 133 2.93 -8.48 -14.88
CA SER A 133 2.59 -7.82 -16.14
C SER A 133 3.55 -6.65 -16.43
N PHE A 134 4.27 -6.74 -17.54
CA PHE A 134 5.07 -5.63 -18.08
C PHE A 134 4.22 -4.41 -18.45
N LEU A 135 2.99 -4.65 -18.93
CA LEU A 135 2.06 -3.57 -19.28
C LEU A 135 1.68 -2.75 -18.04
N ALA A 136 1.39 -3.42 -16.92
CA ALA A 136 1.05 -2.74 -15.67
C ALA A 136 2.22 -1.88 -15.15
N GLU A 137 3.44 -2.41 -15.12
CA GLU A 137 4.61 -1.63 -14.73
C GLU A 137 4.91 -0.50 -15.74
N GLY A 138 4.73 -0.74 -17.03
CA GLY A 138 4.84 0.30 -18.06
C GLY A 138 3.85 1.45 -17.84
N ILE A 139 2.59 1.13 -17.50
CA ILE A 139 1.58 2.14 -17.15
C ILE A 139 1.98 2.90 -15.87
N ILE A 140 2.48 2.20 -14.84
CA ILE A 140 2.96 2.85 -13.61
C ILE A 140 4.06 3.86 -13.93
N VAL A 141 5.07 3.45 -14.70
CA VAL A 141 6.16 4.35 -15.12
C VAL A 141 5.64 5.51 -15.96
N ALA A 142 4.74 5.26 -16.89
CA ALA A 142 4.12 6.31 -17.71
C ALA A 142 3.33 7.31 -16.86
N LEU A 143 2.57 6.85 -15.87
CA LEU A 143 1.85 7.71 -14.92
C LEU A 143 2.82 8.56 -14.09
N VAL A 144 3.92 7.99 -13.62
CA VAL A 144 4.94 8.72 -12.87
C VAL A 144 5.60 9.79 -13.74
N ILE A 145 5.97 9.47 -14.98
CA ILE A 145 6.54 10.44 -15.91
C ILE A 145 5.52 11.53 -16.24
N PHE A 146 4.28 11.15 -16.52
CA PHE A 146 3.20 12.08 -16.79
C PHE A 146 2.99 13.04 -15.63
N SER A 147 2.85 12.52 -14.41
CA SER A 147 2.67 13.37 -13.20
C SER A 147 3.88 14.29 -12.98
N THR A 148 5.11 13.79 -13.19
CA THR A 148 6.33 14.59 -13.07
C THR A 148 6.39 15.73 -14.11
N VAL A 149 5.92 15.50 -15.33
CA VAL A 149 5.94 16.51 -16.41
C VAL A 149 4.80 17.51 -16.25
N PHE A 150 3.57 17.05 -15.94
CA PHE A 150 2.38 17.89 -15.95
C PHE A 150 2.10 18.61 -14.61
N LEU A 151 2.45 18.01 -13.47
CA LEU A 151 2.31 18.67 -12.15
C LEU A 151 3.40 19.71 -11.84
N ARG A 152 4.27 20.04 -12.82
CA ARG A 152 5.29 21.10 -12.71
C ARG A 152 4.72 22.52 -12.61
N LEU A 153 3.42 22.72 -12.74
CA LEU A 153 2.80 24.02 -13.01
C LEU A 153 2.42 24.84 -11.76
N GLU A 154 2.63 24.33 -10.56
CA GLU A 154 2.42 25.11 -9.34
C GLU A 154 3.68 25.90 -8.96
N PHE A 155 3.88 27.01 -9.64
CA PHE A 155 4.86 28.02 -9.23
C PHE A 155 4.25 28.87 -8.12
N SER A 156 4.63 28.61 -6.88
CA SER A 156 4.48 29.59 -5.80
C SER A 156 5.29 30.84 -6.18
N GLY A 157 4.69 32.02 -6.12
CA GLY A 157 5.33 33.28 -6.50
C GLY A 157 6.47 33.75 -5.58
N SER A 158 7.08 32.82 -4.83
CA SER A 158 8.16 33.10 -3.88
C SER A 158 9.32 32.11 -4.04
N SER A 159 10.54 32.57 -3.79
CA SER A 159 11.74 31.74 -3.80
C SER A 159 11.70 30.69 -2.68
N THR A 160 11.96 29.44 -3.04
CA THR A 160 12.08 28.31 -2.13
C THR A 160 13.41 27.60 -2.41
N TRP A 161 13.74 26.58 -1.62
CA TRP A 161 14.91 25.74 -1.91
C TRP A 161 14.85 25.02 -3.27
N GLN A 162 13.65 24.89 -3.87
CA GLN A 162 13.45 24.27 -5.19
C GLN A 162 13.50 25.25 -6.35
N ILE A 163 13.18 26.52 -6.10
CA ILE A 163 12.94 27.53 -7.13
C ILE A 163 13.48 28.86 -6.66
N LEU A 164 14.26 29.52 -7.51
CA LEU A 164 14.71 30.90 -7.32
C LEU A 164 13.91 31.82 -8.23
N VAL A 165 13.26 32.81 -7.65
CA VAL A 165 12.56 33.88 -8.36
C VAL A 165 13.49 35.08 -8.46
N SER A 166 13.88 35.44 -9.69
CA SER A 166 14.74 36.58 -10.02
C SER A 166 13.98 37.56 -10.92
N PRO A 167 14.38 38.81 -10.99
CA PRO A 167 13.83 39.77 -11.96
C PRO A 167 13.97 39.32 -13.44
N SER A 168 14.92 38.43 -13.71
CA SER A 168 15.17 37.84 -15.04
C SER A 168 14.30 36.59 -15.29
N GLY A 169 13.53 36.13 -14.33
CA GLY A 169 12.65 34.95 -14.47
C GLY A 169 12.77 33.97 -13.30
N VAL A 170 12.07 32.84 -13.46
CA VAL A 170 12.04 31.76 -12.47
C VAL A 170 13.00 30.66 -12.91
N THR A 171 13.96 30.32 -12.08
CA THR A 171 14.93 29.24 -12.32
C THR A 171 14.81 28.16 -11.26
N ARG A 172 14.99 26.92 -11.67
CA ARG A 172 14.99 25.79 -10.74
C ARG A 172 16.40 25.56 -10.22
N THR A 173 16.52 25.33 -8.91
CA THR A 173 17.78 24.99 -8.24
C THR A 173 18.27 23.59 -8.63
N MET A 174 19.53 23.25 -8.41
CA MET A 174 20.04 21.87 -8.58
C MET A 174 19.32 20.89 -7.66
N ALA A 175 19.07 21.29 -6.41
CA ALA A 175 18.25 20.52 -5.48
C ALA A 175 16.84 20.31 -6.01
N GLY A 176 16.21 21.35 -6.57
CA GLY A 176 14.90 21.26 -7.20
C GLY A 176 14.85 20.30 -8.41
N TRP A 177 15.91 20.26 -9.23
CA TRP A 177 16.03 19.29 -10.31
C TRP A 177 16.14 17.85 -9.80
N TRP A 178 16.99 17.60 -8.79
CA TRP A 178 17.10 16.28 -8.18
C TRP A 178 15.77 15.83 -7.59
N HIS A 179 15.06 16.73 -6.89
CA HIS A 179 13.74 16.42 -6.35
C HIS A 179 12.77 15.95 -7.41
N VAL A 180 12.67 16.69 -8.53
CA VAL A 180 11.72 16.40 -9.60
C VAL A 180 12.07 15.14 -10.39
N PHE A 181 13.35 14.85 -10.61
CA PHE A 181 13.75 13.72 -11.46
C PHE A 181 14.08 12.44 -10.68
N VAL A 182 14.38 12.53 -9.39
CA VAL A 182 14.80 11.38 -8.58
C VAL A 182 13.87 11.17 -7.39
N SER A 183 13.78 12.12 -6.48
CA SER A 183 13.11 11.90 -5.19
C SER A 183 11.60 11.74 -5.35
N LEU A 184 10.96 12.63 -6.09
CA LEU A 184 9.52 12.60 -6.32
C LEU A 184 9.06 11.39 -7.15
N PRO A 185 9.68 11.08 -8.31
CA PRO A 185 9.33 9.90 -9.10
C PRO A 185 9.53 8.59 -8.34
N MET A 186 10.57 8.48 -7.51
CA MET A 186 10.81 7.30 -6.69
C MET A 186 9.68 7.09 -5.68
N PHE A 187 9.26 8.12 -4.96
CA PHE A 187 8.11 8.05 -4.06
C PHE A 187 6.81 7.71 -4.81
N GLN A 188 6.53 8.39 -5.91
CA GLN A 188 5.33 8.16 -6.73
C GLN A 188 5.29 6.73 -7.27
N PHE A 189 6.42 6.21 -7.76
CA PHE A 189 6.53 4.83 -8.23
C PHE A 189 6.19 3.82 -7.15
N LEU A 190 6.76 3.97 -5.95
CA LEU A 190 6.46 3.09 -4.81
C LEU A 190 4.98 3.16 -4.43
N THR A 191 4.39 4.35 -4.39
CA THR A 191 2.98 4.55 -4.02
C THR A 191 2.03 3.93 -5.05
N VAL A 192 2.24 4.21 -6.35
CA VAL A 192 1.38 3.67 -7.42
C VAL A 192 1.53 2.15 -7.55
N ARG A 193 2.75 1.63 -7.34
CA ARG A 193 3.00 0.19 -7.31
C ARG A 193 2.26 -0.49 -6.15
N TRP A 194 2.19 0.14 -4.97
CA TRP A 194 1.39 -0.35 -3.85
C TRP A 194 -0.11 -0.30 -4.14
N LEU A 195 -0.59 0.75 -4.79
CA LEU A 195 -1.98 0.82 -5.25
C LEU A 195 -2.30 -0.33 -6.20
N TRP A 196 -1.44 -0.61 -7.15
CA TRP A 196 -1.60 -1.74 -8.07
C TRP A 196 -1.66 -3.08 -7.33
N ARG A 197 -0.73 -3.36 -6.41
CA ARG A 197 -0.73 -4.57 -5.58
C ARG A 197 -2.00 -4.71 -4.74
N TYR A 198 -2.46 -3.61 -4.18
CA TYR A 198 -3.70 -3.57 -3.42
C TYR A 198 -4.91 -3.90 -4.31
N LEU A 199 -5.00 -3.35 -5.51
CA LEU A 199 -6.07 -3.66 -6.48
C LEU A 199 -6.06 -5.13 -6.88
N ILE A 200 -4.88 -5.72 -7.11
CA ILE A 200 -4.74 -7.16 -7.38
C ILE A 200 -5.24 -7.99 -6.19
N TRP A 201 -4.92 -7.59 -4.97
CA TRP A 201 -5.42 -8.24 -3.75
C TRP A 201 -6.94 -8.16 -3.64
N CYS A 202 -7.53 -6.99 -3.83
CA CYS A 202 -8.99 -6.81 -3.86
C CYS A 202 -9.65 -7.71 -4.92
N TRP A 203 -9.06 -7.78 -6.11
CA TRP A 203 -9.53 -8.64 -7.19
C TRP A 203 -9.46 -10.12 -6.80
N LEU A 204 -8.37 -10.57 -6.19
CA LEU A 204 -8.21 -11.94 -5.69
C LEU A 204 -9.31 -12.28 -4.68
N LEU A 205 -9.54 -11.43 -3.67
CA LEU A 205 -10.58 -11.63 -2.67
C LEU A 205 -11.98 -11.67 -3.31
N TRP A 206 -12.25 -10.77 -4.26
CA TRP A 206 -13.50 -10.77 -5.00
C TRP A 206 -13.71 -12.07 -5.79
N ARG A 207 -12.67 -12.61 -6.43
CA ARG A 207 -12.75 -13.89 -7.16
C ARG A 207 -12.96 -15.06 -6.21
N ILE A 208 -12.27 -15.08 -5.07
CA ILE A 208 -12.43 -16.12 -4.05
C ILE A 208 -13.84 -16.08 -3.43
N SER A 209 -14.41 -14.91 -3.19
CA SER A 209 -15.76 -14.77 -2.64
C SER A 209 -16.85 -15.36 -3.56
N ARG A 210 -16.54 -15.57 -4.84
CA ARG A 210 -17.44 -16.22 -5.82
C ARG A 210 -17.33 -17.74 -5.86
N LEU A 211 -16.36 -18.31 -5.15
CA LEU A 211 -16.27 -19.77 -5.00
C LEU A 211 -17.22 -20.25 -3.90
N ASP A 212 -17.63 -21.52 -3.98
CA ASP A 212 -18.34 -22.15 -2.89
C ASP A 212 -17.36 -22.47 -1.76
N LEU A 213 -17.41 -21.64 -0.71
CA LEU A 213 -16.58 -21.78 0.48
C LEU A 213 -17.34 -22.53 1.57
N GLN A 214 -16.64 -23.43 2.28
CA GLN A 214 -17.14 -24.14 3.44
C GLN A 214 -17.06 -23.24 4.68
N LEU A 215 -18.03 -22.34 4.82
CA LEU A 215 -18.11 -21.41 5.94
C LEU A 215 -18.83 -22.07 7.12
N ILE A 216 -18.25 -22.02 8.31
CA ILE A 216 -18.75 -22.64 9.52
C ILE A 216 -19.44 -21.59 10.39
N PRO A 217 -20.79 -21.60 10.54
CA PRO A 217 -21.53 -20.56 11.28
C PRO A 217 -21.09 -20.41 12.75
N THR A 218 -20.65 -21.51 13.36
CA THR A 218 -20.28 -21.63 14.78
C THR A 218 -18.77 -21.44 15.01
N HIS A 219 -18.02 -21.01 13.99
CA HIS A 219 -16.57 -20.82 14.13
C HIS A 219 -16.24 -19.75 15.20
N PRO A 220 -15.24 -19.99 16.08
CA PRO A 220 -14.92 -19.10 17.22
C PRO A 220 -14.43 -17.69 16.80
N ASP A 221 -13.95 -17.52 15.58
CA ASP A 221 -13.52 -16.22 15.04
C ASP A 221 -14.67 -15.22 14.76
N ARG A 222 -15.93 -15.65 14.96
CA ARG A 222 -17.15 -14.89 14.67
C ARG A 222 -17.30 -14.43 13.21
N ALA A 223 -16.39 -14.85 12.35
CA ALA A 223 -16.34 -14.55 10.92
C ALA A 223 -16.51 -15.80 10.04
N ALA A 224 -17.09 -16.90 10.63
CA ALA A 224 -17.33 -18.17 9.93
C ALA A 224 -16.07 -18.80 9.32
N GLY A 225 -14.89 -18.59 9.94
CA GLY A 225 -13.59 -19.07 9.49
C GLY A 225 -12.80 -18.07 8.64
N LEU A 226 -13.30 -16.84 8.41
CA LEU A 226 -12.64 -15.82 7.58
C LEU A 226 -11.89 -14.73 8.39
N GLY A 227 -11.77 -14.88 9.74
CA GLY A 227 -11.14 -13.89 10.61
C GLY A 227 -9.69 -13.53 10.23
N PHE A 228 -8.93 -14.49 9.71
CA PHE A 228 -7.56 -14.31 9.22
C PHE A 228 -7.43 -13.26 8.10
N LEU A 229 -8.49 -13.03 7.31
CA LEU A 229 -8.51 -11.98 6.29
C LEU A 229 -8.48 -10.58 6.91
N GLY A 230 -9.11 -10.40 8.07
CA GLY A 230 -9.05 -9.16 8.82
C GLY A 230 -7.62 -8.84 9.27
N GLU A 231 -6.88 -9.84 9.75
CA GLU A 231 -5.46 -9.70 10.13
C GLU A 231 -4.58 -9.36 8.93
N ALA A 232 -4.77 -10.04 7.79
CA ALA A 232 -4.04 -9.76 6.57
C ALA A 232 -4.34 -8.33 6.06
N GLN A 233 -5.61 -7.92 6.10
CA GLN A 233 -6.04 -6.59 5.66
C GLN A 233 -5.51 -5.47 6.57
N ALA A 234 -5.44 -5.71 7.88
CA ALA A 234 -4.90 -4.75 8.84
C ALA A 234 -3.43 -4.38 8.57
N LYS A 235 -2.65 -5.27 7.92
CA LYS A 235 -1.25 -4.97 7.57
C LYS A 235 -1.10 -3.87 6.53
N PHE A 236 -2.12 -3.63 5.69
CA PHE A 236 -2.14 -2.46 4.81
C PHE A 236 -2.18 -1.12 5.58
N GLY A 237 -2.45 -1.16 6.89
CA GLY A 237 -2.32 -0.01 7.77
C GLY A 237 -0.94 0.64 7.75
N ILE A 238 0.13 -0.09 7.41
CA ILE A 238 1.48 0.48 7.24
C ILE A 238 1.50 1.47 6.07
N ILE A 239 0.82 1.15 4.97
CA ILE A 239 0.73 2.05 3.80
C ILE A 239 -0.13 3.26 4.16
N VAL A 240 -1.24 3.03 4.87
CA VAL A 240 -2.09 4.11 5.39
C VAL A 240 -1.26 5.02 6.29
N LEU A 241 -0.45 4.48 7.20
CA LEU A 241 0.43 5.27 8.08
C LEU A 241 1.42 6.12 7.26
N ALA A 242 2.04 5.54 6.23
CA ALA A 242 2.98 6.25 5.37
C ALA A 242 2.31 7.43 4.65
N LEU A 243 1.12 7.24 4.09
CA LEU A 243 0.38 8.29 3.38
C LEU A 243 -0.22 9.32 4.34
N SER A 244 -0.73 8.88 5.51
CA SER A 244 -1.25 9.76 6.56
C SER A 244 -0.17 10.69 7.10
N SER A 245 1.06 10.20 7.27
CA SER A 245 2.16 11.01 7.79
C SER A 245 2.51 12.17 6.86
N ILE A 246 2.43 11.97 5.54
CA ILE A 246 2.66 13.04 4.55
C ILE A 246 1.53 14.06 4.61
N LEU A 247 0.28 13.59 4.65
CA LEU A 247 -0.88 14.48 4.71
C LEU A 247 -0.87 15.32 6.00
N SER A 248 -0.58 14.66 7.13
CA SER A 248 -0.47 15.34 8.44
C SER A 248 0.69 16.34 8.49
N SER A 249 1.83 16.04 7.84
CA SER A 249 2.96 16.98 7.79
C SER A 249 2.63 18.21 6.97
N HIS A 250 1.86 18.09 5.90
CA HIS A 250 1.42 19.20 5.07
C HIS A 250 0.44 20.11 5.83
N TRP A 251 -0.56 19.55 6.46
CA TRP A 251 -1.47 20.32 7.31
C TRP A 251 -0.76 20.94 8.53
N GLY A 252 0.18 20.18 9.14
CA GLY A 252 0.98 20.67 10.25
C GLY A 252 1.83 21.87 9.87
N GLU A 253 2.43 21.87 8.68
CA GLU A 253 3.19 22.99 8.15
C GLU A 253 2.32 24.24 8.00
N GLU A 254 1.14 24.13 7.36
CA GLU A 254 0.22 25.25 7.17
C GLU A 254 -0.29 25.83 8.50
N ILE A 255 -0.54 24.98 9.51
CA ILE A 255 -0.93 25.41 10.85
C ILE A 255 0.22 26.11 11.57
N LEU A 256 1.44 25.55 11.52
CA LEU A 256 2.62 26.12 12.18
C LEU A 256 2.99 27.49 11.62
N PHE A 257 2.85 27.68 10.30
CA PHE A 257 3.09 28.97 9.67
C PHE A 257 1.88 29.95 9.73
N GLY A 258 0.81 29.58 10.44
CA GLY A 258 -0.34 30.43 10.68
C GLY A 258 -1.20 30.67 9.43
N VAL A 259 -1.09 29.85 8.40
CA VAL A 259 -1.87 29.93 7.16
C VAL A 259 -3.30 29.43 7.37
N ALA A 260 -3.45 28.37 8.19
CA ALA A 260 -4.73 27.73 8.48
C ALA A 260 -4.84 27.33 9.95
N SER A 261 -6.05 27.05 10.41
CA SER A 261 -6.32 26.48 11.73
C SER A 261 -6.70 24.99 11.61
N LEU A 262 -6.54 24.22 12.69
CA LEU A 262 -6.99 22.82 12.69
C LEU A 262 -8.50 22.68 12.38
N ALA A 263 -9.28 23.72 12.70
CA ALA A 263 -10.72 23.74 12.45
C ALA A 263 -11.07 23.71 10.95
N ASP A 264 -10.20 24.29 10.11
CA ASP A 264 -10.40 24.36 8.66
C ASP A 264 -10.27 22.99 7.99
N TYR A 265 -9.50 22.07 8.61
CA TYR A 265 -9.28 20.72 8.09
C TYR A 265 -10.29 19.67 8.57
N LYS A 266 -11.25 20.00 9.44
CA LYS A 266 -12.21 19.01 10.02
C LYS A 266 -12.89 18.14 8.97
N MET A 267 -13.40 18.77 7.91
CA MET A 267 -14.08 18.03 6.82
C MET A 267 -13.10 17.18 6.00
N MET A 268 -11.90 17.68 5.74
CA MET A 268 -10.85 16.92 5.02
C MET A 268 -10.41 15.71 5.84
N ILE A 269 -10.22 15.89 7.16
CA ILE A 269 -9.88 14.79 8.08
C ILE A 269 -11.01 13.75 8.09
N LEU A 270 -12.28 14.17 8.19
CA LEU A 270 -13.42 13.25 8.17
C LEU A 270 -13.46 12.44 6.86
N VAL A 271 -13.37 13.12 5.72
CA VAL A 271 -13.36 12.47 4.41
C VAL A 271 -12.18 11.49 4.29
N TYR A 272 -11.00 11.89 4.76
CA TYR A 272 -9.82 11.04 4.76
C TYR A 272 -10.01 9.79 5.63
N VAL A 273 -10.54 9.93 6.84
CA VAL A 273 -10.83 8.78 7.73
C VAL A 273 -11.83 7.83 7.09
N VAL A 274 -12.92 8.35 6.50
CA VAL A 274 -13.90 7.53 5.78
C VAL A 274 -13.23 6.78 4.61
N LEU A 275 -12.40 7.46 3.83
CA LEU A 275 -11.66 6.84 2.72
C LEU A 275 -10.71 5.74 3.21
N VAL A 276 -9.99 5.96 4.30
CA VAL A 276 -9.13 4.94 4.93
C VAL A 276 -9.94 3.72 5.37
N LEU A 277 -11.08 3.95 6.01
CA LEU A 277 -11.97 2.85 6.41
C LEU A 277 -12.50 2.08 5.21
N LEU A 278 -12.89 2.76 4.13
CA LEU A 278 -13.32 2.11 2.88
C LEU A 278 -12.18 1.30 2.25
N VAL A 279 -10.97 1.81 2.25
CA VAL A 279 -9.80 1.08 1.74
C VAL A 279 -9.50 -0.14 2.62
N LEU A 280 -9.49 -0.02 3.94
CA LEU A 280 -9.15 -1.13 4.83
C LEU A 280 -10.27 -2.17 4.94
N LEU A 281 -11.54 -1.77 4.97
CA LEU A 281 -12.67 -2.67 5.18
C LEU A 281 -13.34 -3.10 3.88
N GLY A 282 -13.29 -2.27 2.83
CA GLY A 282 -13.98 -2.50 1.55
C GLY A 282 -13.76 -3.88 0.95
N PRO A 283 -12.51 -4.38 0.84
CA PRO A 283 -12.26 -5.71 0.30
C PRO A 283 -12.89 -6.85 1.10
N LEU A 284 -13.09 -6.66 2.41
CA LEU A 284 -13.73 -7.66 3.26
C LEU A 284 -15.25 -7.69 3.07
N LEU A 285 -15.84 -6.54 2.65
CA LEU A 285 -17.28 -6.44 2.43
C LEU A 285 -17.77 -7.37 1.30
N VAL A 286 -16.90 -7.82 0.41
CA VAL A 286 -17.28 -8.80 -0.65
C VAL A 286 -17.75 -10.14 -0.07
N PHE A 287 -17.33 -10.46 1.18
CA PHE A 287 -17.76 -11.66 1.88
C PHE A 287 -19.00 -11.43 2.77
N SER A 288 -19.43 -10.21 2.99
CA SER A 288 -20.52 -9.87 3.94
C SER A 288 -21.83 -10.56 3.59
N PHE A 289 -22.19 -10.59 2.32
CA PHE A 289 -23.42 -11.25 1.86
C PHE A 289 -23.40 -12.76 2.13
N ARG A 290 -22.28 -13.41 1.84
CA ARG A 290 -22.11 -14.87 2.12
C ARG A 290 -22.12 -15.16 3.60
N LEU A 291 -21.44 -14.33 4.41
CA LEU A 291 -21.44 -14.44 5.88
C LEU A 291 -22.85 -14.29 6.47
N PHE A 292 -23.61 -13.32 5.96
CA PHE A 292 -25.00 -13.12 6.40
C PHE A 292 -25.87 -14.34 6.06
N GLU A 293 -25.77 -14.89 4.86
CA GLU A 293 -26.53 -16.07 4.43
C GLU A 293 -26.20 -17.29 5.30
N VAL A 294 -24.91 -17.54 5.54
CA VAL A 294 -24.44 -18.68 6.35
C VAL A 294 -24.90 -18.56 7.80
N LYS A 295 -24.77 -17.38 8.41
CA LYS A 295 -25.25 -17.14 9.77
C LYS A 295 -26.76 -17.27 9.90
N ARG A 296 -27.52 -16.79 8.92
CA ARG A 296 -28.99 -16.94 8.89
C ARG A 296 -29.39 -18.41 8.83
N ARG A 297 -28.74 -19.23 8.00
CA ARG A 297 -29.01 -20.68 7.91
C ARG A 297 -28.68 -21.38 9.24
N GLY A 298 -27.52 -21.09 9.84
CA GLY A 298 -27.12 -21.67 11.12
C GLY A 298 -28.08 -21.33 12.27
N LEU A 299 -28.63 -20.12 12.30
CA LEU A 299 -29.65 -19.73 13.28
C LEU A 299 -30.96 -20.54 13.07
N LEU A 300 -31.40 -20.70 11.83
CA LEU A 300 -32.61 -21.47 11.50
C LEU A 300 -32.47 -22.96 11.89
N GLU A 301 -31.32 -23.55 11.64
CA GLU A 301 -31.02 -24.93 12.06
C GLU A 301 -31.01 -25.07 13.58
N CYS A 302 -30.35 -24.18 14.30
CA CYS A 302 -30.32 -24.18 15.74
C CYS A 302 -31.74 -24.06 16.35
N THR A 303 -32.55 -23.18 15.81
CA THR A 303 -33.95 -22.99 16.21
C THR A 303 -34.77 -24.27 15.95
N ARG A 304 -34.56 -24.91 14.81
CA ARG A 304 -35.24 -26.17 14.46
C ARG A 304 -34.87 -27.30 15.41
N TYR A 305 -33.61 -27.43 15.77
CA TYR A 305 -33.17 -28.41 16.80
C TYR A 305 -33.81 -28.18 18.17
N LEU A 306 -33.89 -26.93 18.62
CA LEU A 306 -34.53 -26.56 19.88
C LEU A 306 -36.03 -26.89 19.87
N PHE A 307 -36.74 -26.68 18.79
CA PHE A 307 -38.15 -27.06 18.64
C PHE A 307 -38.34 -28.58 18.60
N MET A 308 -37.46 -29.32 17.97
CA MET A 308 -37.56 -30.80 17.94
C MET A 308 -37.24 -31.42 19.33
N SER A 309 -36.24 -30.91 20.05
CA SER A 309 -35.90 -31.41 21.39
C SER A 309 -37.02 -31.18 22.42
N LYS A 310 -37.79 -30.08 22.30
CA LYS A 310 -38.96 -29.80 23.13
C LYS A 310 -40.17 -30.69 22.81
N LYS A 311 -40.20 -31.34 21.68
CA LYS A 311 -41.34 -32.20 21.26
C LYS A 311 -41.19 -33.64 21.74
N TRP A 312 -40.00 -34.04 22.20
CA TRP A 312 -39.65 -35.40 22.59
C TRP A 312 -39.19 -35.50 24.08
N GLY A 313 -39.23 -34.44 24.87
CA GLY A 313 -39.08 -34.42 26.31
C GLY A 313 -40.36 -33.96 26.99
#